data_3e96f667693a3254b95c64c8e1c60051
#
_entry.id   3e96f667693a3254b95c64c8e1c60051
#
_cell.length_a   1.000
_cell.length_b   1.000
_cell.length_c   1.000
_cell.angle_alpha   90.00
_cell.angle_beta   90.00
_cell.angle_gamma   90.00
#
_symmetry.space_group_name_H-M   'P 1'
#
loop_
_entity.id
_entity.type
_entity.pdbx_description
1 polymer ?
#
loop_
_entity_poly.entity_id
_entity_poly.type
_entity_poly.pdbx_seq_one_letter_code
_entity_poly.pdbx_strand_id
1 'polypeptide(L)'
;MHQYLFFIGDFPIRMYGLMLCTAIFLATGTAYFFAKQDGRWHEHILDIGIYGGFAGLIGGRLWDVFFFDWDYYSHHLLEIPFVWQGGMAVQGGMLAGIVAGIVYCKLHDIDWVALADIISPSLLIGQSIGRMANLLNGDAFGTPTGGSFGILYPEGTLAYKTYGPVPLWPAEVWEGQLDIVIFALLLLFRTTKHARGQALCMYAMLYSVVRFFLEMLRGDYAEPWMFGLKSAQATSLGFFLIALGFFIYCGWLEKHQPAAKEKAVGKKSKK
;
A
#
# COMPACT_ATOMS: atom_id res chain seq x y z
N MET A 1 -12.35 6.03 19.60
CA MET A 1 -11.07 5.65 18.98
C MET A 1 -10.17 5.16 20.11
N HIS A 2 -9.56 3.99 19.95
CA HIS A 2 -8.68 3.40 20.95
C HIS A 2 -7.31 3.19 20.33
N GLN A 3 -6.32 3.97 20.74
CA GLN A 3 -4.93 3.82 20.25
C GLN A 3 -4.26 2.57 20.82
N TYR A 4 -4.68 2.16 22.02
CA TYR A 4 -4.15 0.99 22.74
C TYR A 4 -5.23 -0.06 22.92
N LEU A 5 -4.87 -1.33 22.70
CA LEU A 5 -5.76 -2.46 22.89
C LEU A 5 -5.75 -2.89 24.37
N PHE A 6 -4.54 -3.15 24.90
CA PHE A 6 -4.27 -3.47 26.30
C PHE A 6 -2.78 -3.27 26.62
N PHE A 7 -2.43 -3.40 27.89
CA PHE A 7 -1.06 -3.31 28.36
C PHE A 7 -0.60 -4.66 28.92
N ILE A 8 0.64 -5.06 28.62
CA ILE A 8 1.32 -6.21 29.25
C ILE A 8 2.41 -5.61 30.14
N GLY A 9 2.11 -5.48 31.45
CA GLY A 9 2.92 -4.65 32.32
C GLY A 9 2.91 -3.19 31.83
N ASP A 10 4.09 -2.61 31.61
CA ASP A 10 4.25 -1.25 31.06
C ASP A 10 4.31 -1.21 29.53
N PHE A 11 4.25 -2.36 28.86
CA PHE A 11 4.33 -2.45 27.40
C PHE A 11 2.96 -2.29 26.73
N PRO A 12 2.72 -1.20 25.96
CA PRO A 12 1.44 -0.96 25.31
C PRO A 12 1.31 -1.78 24.02
N ILE A 13 0.24 -2.56 23.90
CA ILE A 13 -0.15 -3.16 22.61
C ILE A 13 -0.99 -2.16 21.85
N ARG A 14 -0.42 -1.61 20.78
CA ARG A 14 -1.07 -0.59 19.96
C ARG A 14 -2.07 -1.21 18.98
N MET A 15 -3.26 -0.63 18.89
CA MET A 15 -4.29 -1.03 17.93
C MET A 15 -3.78 -0.96 16.48
N TYR A 16 -2.96 0.06 16.16
CA TYR A 16 -2.35 0.22 14.84
C TYR A 16 -1.56 -1.02 14.41
N GLY A 17 -0.71 -1.58 15.29
CA GLY A 17 0.06 -2.79 15.01
C GLY A 17 -0.83 -4.00 14.73
N LEU A 18 -1.90 -4.19 15.51
CA LEU A 18 -2.87 -5.27 15.29
C LEU A 18 -3.55 -5.13 13.94
N MET A 19 -4.01 -3.92 13.59
CA MET A 19 -4.66 -3.66 12.31
C MET A 19 -3.70 -3.88 11.14
N LEU A 20 -2.44 -3.49 11.27
CA LEU A 20 -1.42 -3.73 10.25
C LEU A 20 -1.17 -5.24 10.04
N CYS A 21 -1.04 -6.01 11.13
CA CYS A 21 -0.95 -7.48 11.03
C CYS A 21 -2.17 -8.09 10.35
N THR A 22 -3.37 -7.62 10.71
CA THR A 22 -4.63 -8.04 10.08
C THR A 22 -4.66 -7.70 8.59
N ALA A 23 -4.21 -6.50 8.21
CA ALA A 23 -4.09 -6.06 6.83
C ALA A 23 -3.19 -6.98 6.01
N ILE A 24 -1.99 -7.28 6.52
CA ILE A 24 -1.04 -8.18 5.87
C ILE A 24 -1.62 -9.58 5.75
N PHE A 25 -2.23 -10.11 6.82
CA PHE A 25 -2.82 -11.45 6.82
C PHE A 25 -3.96 -11.57 5.80
N LEU A 26 -4.91 -10.63 5.78
CA LEU A 26 -6.04 -10.64 4.85
C LEU A 26 -5.61 -10.36 3.40
N ALA A 27 -4.67 -9.45 3.17
CA ALA A 27 -4.11 -9.22 1.84
C ALA A 27 -3.39 -10.47 1.31
N THR A 28 -2.54 -11.12 2.13
CA THR A 28 -1.85 -12.35 1.76
C THR A 28 -2.83 -13.51 1.52
N GLY A 29 -3.84 -13.68 2.38
CA GLY A 29 -4.89 -14.68 2.21
C GLY A 29 -5.69 -14.48 0.92
N THR A 30 -6.03 -13.24 0.61
CA THR A 30 -6.72 -12.87 -0.65
C THR A 30 -5.82 -13.12 -1.87
N ALA A 31 -4.55 -12.76 -1.80
CA ALA A 31 -3.55 -13.05 -2.83
C ALA A 31 -3.41 -14.56 -3.08
N TYR A 32 -3.34 -15.35 -1.99
CA TYR A 32 -3.30 -16.81 -2.06
C TYR A 32 -4.55 -17.37 -2.78
N PHE A 33 -5.73 -16.87 -2.42
CA PHE A 33 -6.98 -17.28 -3.05
C PHE A 33 -6.96 -17.01 -4.55
N PHE A 34 -6.55 -15.82 -4.99
CA PHE A 34 -6.47 -15.49 -6.42
C PHE A 34 -5.41 -16.29 -7.15
N ALA A 35 -4.23 -16.48 -6.57
CA ALA A 35 -3.17 -17.31 -7.15
C ALA A 35 -3.61 -18.77 -7.30
N LYS A 36 -4.36 -19.30 -6.32
CA LYS A 36 -4.92 -20.65 -6.37
C LYS A 36 -6.01 -20.77 -7.43
N GLN A 37 -6.87 -19.76 -7.59
CA GLN A 37 -7.90 -19.70 -8.62
C GLN A 37 -7.30 -19.69 -10.02
N ASP A 38 -6.19 -18.97 -10.21
CA ASP A 38 -5.46 -18.91 -11.48
C ASP A 38 -4.55 -20.15 -11.70
N GLY A 39 -4.43 -21.03 -10.70
CA GLY A 39 -3.59 -22.24 -10.76
C GLY A 39 -2.09 -21.94 -10.84
N ARG A 40 -1.63 -20.77 -10.33
CA ARG A 40 -0.25 -20.29 -10.47
C ARG A 40 0.33 -19.83 -9.13
N TRP A 41 1.49 -20.35 -8.75
CA TRP A 41 2.38 -19.84 -7.69
C TRP A 41 1.73 -19.61 -6.31
N HIS A 42 0.58 -20.23 -6.03
CA HIS A 42 -0.10 -20.05 -4.74
C HIS A 42 0.74 -20.58 -3.56
N GLU A 43 1.59 -21.58 -3.79
CA GLU A 43 2.54 -22.11 -2.82
C GLU A 43 3.60 -21.10 -2.37
N HIS A 44 3.90 -20.08 -3.20
CA HIS A 44 4.88 -19.04 -2.91
C HIS A 44 4.29 -17.79 -2.25
N ILE A 45 2.97 -17.63 -2.22
CA ILE A 45 2.31 -16.39 -1.74
C ILE A 45 2.59 -16.14 -0.26
N LEU A 46 2.56 -17.18 0.56
CA LEU A 46 2.84 -17.04 1.99
C LEU A 46 4.29 -16.60 2.23
N ASP A 47 5.23 -17.19 1.53
CA ASP A 47 6.65 -16.84 1.63
C ASP A 47 6.88 -15.39 1.20
N ILE A 48 6.29 -14.97 0.07
CA ILE A 48 6.36 -13.59 -0.42
C ILE A 48 5.75 -12.62 0.60
N GLY A 49 4.62 -12.99 1.22
CA GLY A 49 3.99 -12.19 2.27
C GLY A 49 4.89 -12.05 3.51
N ILE A 50 5.51 -13.12 3.94
CA ILE A 50 6.42 -13.15 5.10
C ILE A 50 7.69 -12.34 4.80
N TYR A 51 8.41 -12.67 3.72
CA TYR A 51 9.65 -11.97 3.38
C TYR A 51 9.39 -10.49 3.03
N GLY A 52 8.30 -10.20 2.30
CA GLY A 52 7.89 -8.84 2.00
C GLY A 52 7.52 -8.05 3.25
N GLY A 53 6.83 -8.66 4.21
CA GLY A 53 6.48 -8.06 5.50
C GLY A 53 7.71 -7.73 6.35
N PHE A 54 8.64 -8.68 6.50
CA PHE A 54 9.90 -8.43 7.23
C PHE A 54 10.78 -7.40 6.54
N ALA A 55 10.93 -7.49 5.22
CA ALA A 55 11.66 -6.49 4.45
C ALA A 55 11.01 -5.10 4.58
N GLY A 56 9.68 -5.05 4.55
CA GLY A 56 8.92 -3.82 4.76
C GLY A 56 9.15 -3.20 6.14
N LEU A 57 9.15 -4.00 7.19
CA LEU A 57 9.45 -3.55 8.55
C LEU A 57 10.86 -2.95 8.64
N ILE A 58 11.87 -3.68 8.13
CA ILE A 58 13.27 -3.22 8.13
C ILE A 58 13.42 -1.97 7.26
N GLY A 59 12.88 -1.98 6.04
CA GLY A 59 12.99 -0.87 5.11
C GLY A 59 12.30 0.38 5.60
N GLY A 60 11.12 0.26 6.23
CA GLY A 60 10.42 1.37 6.86
C GLY A 60 11.24 2.03 7.96
N ARG A 61 11.88 1.21 8.81
CA ARG A 61 12.76 1.69 9.87
C ARG A 61 14.02 2.36 9.33
N LEU A 62 14.71 1.71 8.39
CA LEU A 62 15.92 2.27 7.80
C LEU A 62 15.64 3.58 7.07
N TRP A 63 14.52 3.68 6.36
CA TRP A 63 14.14 4.93 5.71
C TRP A 63 13.93 6.06 6.70
N ASP A 64 13.19 5.82 7.75
CA ASP A 64 12.96 6.78 8.82
C ASP A 64 14.29 7.27 9.44
N VAL A 65 15.13 6.33 9.85
CA VAL A 65 16.44 6.61 10.45
C VAL A 65 17.32 7.46 9.54
N PHE A 66 17.46 7.09 8.26
CA PHE A 66 18.43 7.73 7.38
C PHE A 66 17.93 9.00 6.69
N PHE A 67 16.61 9.13 6.46
CA PHE A 67 16.07 10.24 5.69
C PHE A 67 15.29 11.26 6.54
N PHE A 68 14.76 10.85 7.72
CA PHE A 68 13.96 11.75 8.53
C PHE A 68 14.64 12.13 9.84
N ASP A 69 15.27 11.18 10.54
CA ASP A 69 15.74 11.39 11.90
C ASP A 69 17.25 11.05 12.08
N TRP A 70 18.05 11.20 11.03
CA TRP A 70 19.49 10.87 11.08
C TRP A 70 20.25 11.65 12.16
N ASP A 71 19.91 12.91 12.39
CA ASP A 71 20.55 13.74 13.41
C ASP A 71 20.41 13.13 14.81
N TYR A 72 19.26 12.53 15.11
CA TYR A 72 19.05 11.81 16.37
C TYR A 72 19.77 10.46 16.39
N TYR A 73 19.54 9.62 15.36
CA TYR A 73 20.06 8.25 15.35
C TYR A 73 21.57 8.16 15.16
N SER A 74 22.22 9.17 14.57
CA SER A 74 23.68 9.22 14.50
C SER A 74 24.35 9.22 15.87
N HIS A 75 23.65 9.71 16.91
CA HIS A 75 24.10 9.72 18.30
C HIS A 75 23.52 8.58 19.15
N HIS A 76 22.50 7.85 18.63
CA HIS A 76 21.76 6.81 19.35
C HIS A 76 21.63 5.53 18.51
N LEU A 77 22.76 5.03 17.98
CA LEU A 77 22.79 3.89 17.04
C LEU A 77 22.16 2.60 17.63
N LEU A 78 22.24 2.40 18.94
CA LEU A 78 21.66 1.24 19.62
C LEU A 78 20.12 1.25 19.63
N GLU A 79 19.48 2.39 19.36
CA GLU A 79 18.02 2.53 19.33
C GLU A 79 17.44 2.24 17.93
N ILE A 80 18.28 2.15 16.90
CA ILE A 80 17.84 1.83 15.53
C ILE A 80 16.95 0.58 15.46
N PRO A 81 17.26 -0.55 16.15
CA PRO A 81 16.40 -1.73 16.11
C PRO A 81 15.08 -1.61 16.88
N PHE A 82 14.86 -0.56 17.68
CA PHE A 82 13.69 -0.44 18.57
C PHE A 82 12.44 0.05 17.83
N VAL A 83 11.96 -0.76 16.88
CA VAL A 83 10.78 -0.46 16.04
C VAL A 83 9.49 -0.20 16.85
N TRP A 84 9.42 -0.69 18.07
CA TRP A 84 8.26 -0.51 18.97
C TRP A 84 8.16 0.90 19.56
N GLN A 85 9.21 1.70 19.48
CA GLN A 85 9.19 3.11 19.90
C GLN A 85 8.51 4.01 18.85
N GLY A 86 8.29 3.53 17.63
CA GLY A 86 7.78 4.30 16.51
C GLY A 86 8.89 4.61 15.50
N GLY A 87 8.70 5.61 14.64
CA GLY A 87 9.67 5.98 13.61
C GLY A 87 9.71 4.95 12.49
N MET A 88 8.66 4.93 11.66
CA MET A 88 8.49 4.00 10.54
C MET A 88 7.99 4.75 9.31
N ALA A 89 8.76 4.78 8.25
CA ALA A 89 8.39 5.43 7.00
C ALA A 89 7.75 4.44 6.02
N VAL A 90 6.53 4.74 5.57
CA VAL A 90 5.78 3.90 4.60
C VAL A 90 6.53 3.74 3.29
N GLN A 91 7.23 4.79 2.83
CA GLN A 91 8.02 4.80 1.60
C GLN A 91 9.09 3.71 1.60
N GLY A 92 9.87 3.64 2.68
CA GLY A 92 10.90 2.63 2.86
C GLY A 92 10.33 1.22 2.96
N GLY A 93 9.22 1.07 3.69
CA GLY A 93 8.53 -0.21 3.82
C GLY A 93 8.03 -0.74 2.48
N MET A 94 7.39 0.11 1.70
CA MET A 94 6.87 -0.25 0.38
C MET A 94 8.01 -0.61 -0.59
N LEU A 95 9.05 0.20 -0.66
CA LEU A 95 10.19 -0.04 -1.55
C LEU A 95 10.88 -1.37 -1.21
N ALA A 96 11.19 -1.59 0.06
CA ALA A 96 11.86 -2.82 0.50
C ALA A 96 10.98 -4.07 0.29
N GLY A 97 9.68 -3.98 0.54
CA GLY A 97 8.73 -5.07 0.28
C GLY A 97 8.65 -5.43 -1.22
N ILE A 98 8.58 -4.42 -2.10
CA ILE A 98 8.59 -4.64 -3.56
C ILE A 98 9.91 -5.28 -4.00
N VAL A 99 11.06 -4.76 -3.54
CA VAL A 99 12.38 -5.31 -3.89
C VAL A 99 12.49 -6.75 -3.42
N ALA A 100 12.10 -7.06 -2.18
CA ALA A 100 12.11 -8.43 -1.65
C ALA A 100 11.22 -9.37 -2.47
N GLY A 101 10.01 -8.93 -2.85
CA GLY A 101 9.11 -9.71 -3.71
C GLY A 101 9.70 -9.98 -5.09
N ILE A 102 10.32 -8.98 -5.74
CA ILE A 102 10.98 -9.15 -7.04
C ILE A 102 12.17 -10.10 -6.94
N VAL A 103 13.00 -9.95 -5.89
CA VAL A 103 14.16 -10.83 -5.65
C VAL A 103 13.69 -12.25 -5.43
N TYR A 104 12.68 -12.46 -4.57
CA TYR A 104 12.09 -13.79 -4.35
C TYR A 104 11.61 -14.42 -5.67
N CYS A 105 10.85 -13.68 -6.46
CA CYS A 105 10.35 -14.16 -7.76
C CYS A 105 11.49 -14.56 -8.70
N LYS A 106 12.57 -13.79 -8.76
CA LYS A 106 13.74 -14.11 -9.59
C LYS A 106 14.47 -15.38 -9.11
N LEU A 107 14.59 -15.57 -7.80
CA LEU A 107 15.25 -16.76 -7.21
C LEU A 107 14.44 -18.05 -7.44
N HIS A 108 13.11 -17.94 -7.65
CA HIS A 108 12.22 -19.08 -7.84
C HIS A 108 11.68 -19.20 -9.27
N ASP A 109 12.28 -18.49 -10.25
CA ASP A 109 11.85 -18.47 -11.66
C ASP A 109 10.36 -18.10 -11.85
N ILE A 110 9.83 -17.23 -10.97
CA ILE A 110 8.46 -16.73 -11.01
C ILE A 110 8.42 -15.48 -11.87
N ASP A 111 7.43 -15.41 -12.77
CA ASP A 111 7.12 -14.19 -13.51
C ASP A 111 6.51 -13.13 -12.58
N TRP A 112 7.33 -12.22 -12.07
CA TRP A 112 6.92 -11.22 -11.10
C TRP A 112 5.86 -10.24 -11.63
N VAL A 113 5.82 -9.95 -12.96
CA VAL A 113 4.80 -9.08 -13.55
C VAL A 113 3.45 -9.78 -13.58
N ALA A 114 3.41 -11.05 -14.00
CA ALA A 114 2.19 -11.84 -14.01
C ALA A 114 1.70 -12.11 -12.57
N LEU A 115 2.62 -12.33 -11.62
CA LEU A 115 2.27 -12.45 -10.21
C LEU A 115 1.70 -11.14 -9.67
N ALA A 116 2.30 -9.99 -10.00
CA ALA A 116 1.82 -8.68 -9.58
C ALA A 116 0.39 -8.39 -10.09
N ASP A 117 0.05 -8.82 -11.32
CA ASP A 117 -1.34 -8.77 -11.81
C ASP A 117 -2.31 -9.58 -10.93
N ILE A 118 -1.89 -10.78 -10.53
CA ILE A 118 -2.71 -11.68 -9.70
C ILE A 118 -2.96 -11.07 -8.32
N ILE A 119 -1.91 -10.51 -7.70
CA ILE A 119 -1.98 -10.02 -6.32
C ILE A 119 -2.45 -8.56 -6.20
N SER A 120 -2.44 -7.77 -7.28
CA SER A 120 -2.77 -6.34 -7.22
C SER A 120 -4.12 -6.02 -6.56
N PRO A 121 -5.22 -6.79 -6.76
CA PRO A 121 -6.46 -6.52 -6.04
C PRO A 121 -6.32 -6.71 -4.52
N SER A 122 -5.52 -7.68 -4.08
CA SER A 122 -5.35 -7.97 -2.65
C SER A 122 -4.65 -6.83 -1.88
N LEU A 123 -3.84 -6.02 -2.57
CA LEU A 123 -3.19 -4.84 -1.99
C LEU A 123 -4.23 -3.84 -1.47
N LEU A 124 -5.35 -3.67 -2.18
CA LEU A 124 -6.43 -2.75 -1.80
C LEU A 124 -7.15 -3.19 -0.51
N ILE A 125 -7.25 -4.50 -0.27
CA ILE A 125 -7.77 -5.00 1.02
C ILE A 125 -6.82 -4.57 2.15
N GLY A 126 -5.51 -4.74 1.97
CA GLY A 126 -4.52 -4.29 2.94
C GLY A 126 -4.54 -2.79 3.15
N GLN A 127 -4.64 -1.99 2.07
CA GLN A 127 -4.71 -0.53 2.13
C GLN A 127 -5.97 -0.07 2.87
N SER A 128 -7.15 -0.60 2.54
CA SER A 128 -8.42 -0.26 3.19
C SER A 128 -8.35 -0.50 4.71
N ILE A 129 -7.80 -1.64 5.15
CA ILE A 129 -7.61 -1.93 6.58
C ILE A 129 -6.57 -0.99 7.20
N GLY A 130 -5.51 -0.65 6.47
CA GLY A 130 -4.53 0.35 6.89
C GLY A 130 -5.15 1.73 7.12
N ARG A 131 -6.13 2.15 6.30
CA ARG A 131 -6.88 3.40 6.51
C ARG A 131 -7.75 3.35 7.76
N MET A 132 -8.34 2.20 8.07
CA MET A 132 -9.02 2.02 9.35
C MET A 132 -8.06 2.07 10.54
N ALA A 133 -6.83 1.60 10.38
CA ALA A 133 -5.79 1.76 11.39
C ALA A 133 -5.44 3.24 11.62
N ASN A 134 -5.34 4.05 10.56
CA ASN A 134 -5.12 5.49 10.66
C ASN A 134 -6.26 6.18 11.45
N LEU A 135 -7.52 5.85 11.14
CA LEU A 135 -8.68 6.37 11.86
C LEU A 135 -8.58 6.07 13.38
N LEU A 136 -8.25 4.82 13.75
CA LEU A 136 -8.14 4.41 15.15
C LEU A 136 -6.95 5.07 15.86
N ASN A 137 -5.88 5.36 15.13
CA ASN A 137 -4.69 6.04 15.63
C ASN A 137 -4.87 7.57 15.70
N GLY A 138 -5.80 8.13 14.90
CA GLY A 138 -6.07 9.57 14.82
C GLY A 138 -5.03 10.31 13.99
N ASP A 139 -4.55 9.69 12.92
CA ASP A 139 -3.66 10.27 11.92
C ASP A 139 -4.27 10.17 10.52
N ALA A 140 -3.60 10.74 9.51
CA ALA A 140 -4.09 10.78 8.14
C ALA A 140 -5.44 11.51 7.94
N PHE A 141 -5.82 12.34 8.89
CA PHE A 141 -7.08 13.08 8.98
C PHE A 141 -7.22 14.18 7.91
N GLY A 142 -8.45 14.62 7.71
CA GLY A 142 -8.76 15.74 6.82
C GLY A 142 -8.65 17.12 7.48
N THR A 143 -8.88 18.16 6.67
CA THR A 143 -9.02 19.55 7.14
C THR A 143 -10.35 19.76 7.87
N PRO A 144 -10.52 20.84 8.65
CA PRO A 144 -11.82 21.20 9.23
C PRO A 144 -12.92 21.38 8.19
N THR A 145 -14.10 20.82 8.46
CA THR A 145 -15.25 20.92 7.54
C THR A 145 -15.93 22.28 7.57
N GLY A 146 -15.70 23.07 8.63
CA GLY A 146 -16.38 24.33 8.88
C GLY A 146 -17.85 24.19 9.33
N GLY A 147 -18.36 22.97 9.50
CA GLY A 147 -19.74 22.68 9.89
C GLY A 147 -19.84 21.60 10.98
N SER A 148 -21.03 20.99 11.08
CA SER A 148 -21.28 19.90 12.05
C SER A 148 -20.97 18.52 11.49
N PHE A 149 -20.72 18.39 10.18
CA PHE A 149 -20.34 17.15 9.53
C PHE A 149 -18.86 16.85 9.75
N GLY A 150 -18.50 15.58 9.93
CA GLY A 150 -17.11 15.13 10.01
C GLY A 150 -16.83 14.26 11.23
N ILE A 151 -15.55 13.97 11.44
CA ILE A 151 -15.08 13.16 12.56
C ILE A 151 -14.51 14.10 13.64
N LEU A 152 -14.99 13.91 14.87
CA LEU A 152 -14.39 14.51 16.07
C LEU A 152 -13.37 13.54 16.65
N TYR A 153 -12.11 13.93 16.64
CA TYR A 153 -11.04 13.12 17.21
C TYR A 153 -10.90 13.39 18.72
N PRO A 154 -10.66 12.32 19.51
CA PRO A 154 -10.49 12.48 20.96
C PRO A 154 -9.15 13.14 21.30
N GLU A 155 -9.10 13.71 22.51
CA GLU A 155 -7.86 14.23 23.08
C GLU A 155 -6.73 13.19 23.05
N GLY A 156 -5.50 13.66 22.85
CA GLY A 156 -4.32 12.80 22.74
C GLY A 156 -3.98 12.34 21.31
N THR A 157 -4.93 12.40 20.36
CA THR A 157 -4.65 12.11 18.94
C THR A 157 -3.91 13.26 18.26
N LEU A 158 -3.18 12.95 17.18
CA LEU A 158 -2.51 13.97 16.37
C LEU A 158 -3.51 14.96 15.77
N ALA A 159 -4.65 14.46 15.27
CA ALA A 159 -5.73 15.29 14.74
C ALA A 159 -6.24 16.32 15.74
N TYR A 160 -6.51 15.91 16.98
CA TYR A 160 -6.93 16.82 18.04
C TYR A 160 -5.85 17.85 18.40
N LYS A 161 -4.58 17.43 18.45
CA LYS A 161 -3.45 18.35 18.71
C LYS A 161 -3.30 19.40 17.62
N THR A 162 -3.64 19.07 16.38
CA THR A 162 -3.51 19.97 15.22
C THR A 162 -4.66 20.97 15.12
N TYR A 163 -5.89 20.49 15.28
CA TYR A 163 -7.09 21.31 14.99
C TYR A 163 -8.02 21.51 16.20
N GLY A 164 -7.79 20.82 17.33
CA GLY A 164 -8.66 20.86 18.49
C GLY A 164 -9.98 20.11 18.29
N PRO A 165 -11.03 20.44 19.07
CA PRO A 165 -12.32 19.74 19.07
C PRO A 165 -13.25 20.21 17.93
N VAL A 166 -12.80 20.12 16.68
CA VAL A 166 -13.56 20.50 15.50
C VAL A 166 -13.79 19.32 14.58
N PRO A 167 -14.93 19.23 13.84
CA PRO A 167 -15.16 18.17 12.88
C PRO A 167 -14.21 18.27 11.68
N LEU A 168 -13.54 17.16 11.36
CA LEU A 168 -12.60 17.05 10.25
C LEU A 168 -13.18 16.17 9.14
N TRP A 169 -12.81 16.43 7.88
CA TRP A 169 -13.16 15.57 6.76
C TRP A 169 -12.63 14.16 6.99
N PRO A 170 -13.46 13.11 6.79
CA PRO A 170 -13.07 11.71 7.01
C PRO A 170 -12.24 11.17 5.83
N ALA A 171 -11.13 11.83 5.49
CA ALA A 171 -10.34 11.55 4.30
C ALA A 171 -9.81 10.11 4.27
N GLU A 172 -9.32 9.61 5.41
CA GLU A 172 -8.83 8.23 5.56
C GLU A 172 -9.94 7.19 5.44
N VAL A 173 -11.14 7.49 5.95
CA VAL A 173 -12.31 6.59 5.81
C VAL A 173 -12.75 6.50 4.36
N TRP A 174 -12.85 7.65 3.68
CA TRP A 174 -13.21 7.67 2.27
C TRP A 174 -12.16 6.99 1.39
N GLU A 175 -10.87 7.14 1.71
CA GLU A 175 -9.80 6.43 1.00
C GLU A 175 -9.99 4.91 1.17
N GLY A 176 -10.21 4.41 2.39
CA GLY A 176 -10.46 3.00 2.63
C GLY A 176 -11.70 2.46 1.92
N GLN A 177 -12.79 3.24 1.85
CA GLN A 177 -14.00 2.86 1.10
C GLN A 177 -13.75 2.83 -0.42
N LEU A 178 -13.04 3.82 -0.96
CA LEU A 178 -12.69 3.87 -2.38
C LEU A 178 -11.71 2.76 -2.76
N ASP A 179 -10.82 2.34 -1.87
CA ASP A 179 -9.97 1.15 -2.08
C ASP A 179 -10.82 -0.11 -2.31
N ILE A 180 -11.93 -0.29 -1.57
CA ILE A 180 -12.86 -1.40 -1.81
C ILE A 180 -13.59 -1.26 -3.15
N VAL A 181 -13.95 -0.05 -3.55
CA VAL A 181 -14.53 0.19 -4.88
C VAL A 181 -13.53 -0.17 -5.99
N ILE A 182 -12.27 0.27 -5.86
CA ILE A 182 -11.20 -0.08 -6.82
C ILE A 182 -10.98 -1.60 -6.83
N PHE A 183 -11.00 -2.26 -5.67
CA PHE A 183 -10.93 -3.71 -5.58
C PHE A 183 -12.01 -4.39 -6.43
N ALA A 184 -13.27 -3.96 -6.30
CA ALA A 184 -14.38 -4.49 -7.09
C ALA A 184 -14.18 -4.25 -8.61
N LEU A 185 -13.70 -3.05 -8.98
CA LEU A 185 -13.40 -2.73 -10.38
C LEU A 185 -12.27 -3.61 -10.94
N LEU A 186 -11.24 -3.89 -10.15
CA LEU A 186 -10.16 -4.80 -10.56
C LEU A 186 -10.64 -6.24 -10.69
N LEU A 187 -11.56 -6.70 -9.85
CA LEU A 187 -12.18 -8.02 -10.01
C LEU A 187 -12.94 -8.12 -11.33
N LEU A 188 -13.70 -7.09 -11.70
CA LEU A 188 -14.37 -7.00 -12.99
C LEU A 188 -13.35 -6.98 -14.13
N PHE A 189 -12.28 -6.19 -14.02
CA PHE A 189 -11.23 -6.14 -15.03
C PHE A 189 -10.55 -7.49 -15.24
N ARG A 190 -10.30 -8.26 -14.17
CA ARG A 190 -9.73 -9.63 -14.25
C ARG A 190 -10.58 -10.61 -15.04
N THR A 191 -11.89 -10.40 -15.18
CA THR A 191 -12.76 -11.25 -16.01
C THR A 191 -12.59 -10.96 -17.50
N THR A 192 -11.97 -9.84 -17.86
CA THR A 192 -11.73 -9.45 -19.25
C THR A 192 -10.40 -9.99 -19.77
N LYS A 193 -10.26 -10.12 -21.10
CA LYS A 193 -8.95 -10.40 -21.69
C LYS A 193 -8.08 -9.16 -21.63
N HIS A 194 -6.93 -9.29 -20.98
CA HIS A 194 -5.96 -8.21 -20.81
C HIS A 194 -4.53 -8.74 -20.94
N ALA A 195 -3.62 -7.85 -21.35
CA ALA A 195 -2.21 -8.17 -21.44
C ALA A 195 -1.57 -8.27 -20.06
N ARG A 196 -0.49 -9.04 -19.96
CA ARG A 196 0.35 -9.17 -18.77
C ARG A 196 0.86 -7.80 -18.32
N GLY A 197 0.67 -7.45 -17.04
CA GLY A 197 1.02 -6.18 -16.43
C GLY A 197 -0.11 -5.14 -16.43
N GLN A 198 -1.20 -5.37 -17.15
CA GLN A 198 -2.30 -4.40 -17.24
C GLN A 198 -3.16 -4.31 -15.98
N ALA A 199 -3.33 -5.40 -15.23
CA ALA A 199 -4.09 -5.34 -13.98
C ALA A 199 -3.35 -4.53 -12.91
N LEU A 200 -2.03 -4.68 -12.80
CA LEU A 200 -1.19 -3.85 -11.94
C LEU A 200 -1.24 -2.36 -12.36
N CYS A 201 -1.16 -2.10 -13.68
CA CYS A 201 -1.28 -0.72 -14.18
C CYS A 201 -2.65 -0.11 -13.87
N MET A 202 -3.73 -0.88 -14.03
CA MET A 202 -5.09 -0.44 -13.70
C MET A 202 -5.22 -0.11 -12.22
N TYR A 203 -4.68 -0.97 -11.32
CA TYR A 203 -4.58 -0.67 -9.90
C TYR A 203 -3.88 0.66 -9.66
N ALA A 204 -2.68 0.85 -10.22
CA ALA A 204 -1.89 2.06 -10.03
C ALA A 204 -2.61 3.32 -10.54
N MET A 205 -3.27 3.25 -11.70
CA MET A 205 -4.02 4.38 -12.25
C MET A 205 -5.22 4.75 -11.39
N LEU A 206 -6.06 3.78 -11.00
CA LEU A 206 -7.28 4.04 -10.23
C LEU A 206 -6.93 4.58 -8.84
N TYR A 207 -5.95 3.96 -8.16
CA TYR A 207 -5.50 4.44 -6.87
C TYR A 207 -4.88 5.85 -6.95
N SER A 208 -4.08 6.13 -7.99
CA SER A 208 -3.51 7.46 -8.19
C SER A 208 -4.57 8.55 -8.35
N VAL A 209 -5.67 8.27 -9.06
CA VAL A 209 -6.80 9.20 -9.19
C VAL A 209 -7.44 9.47 -7.83
N VAL A 210 -7.78 8.41 -7.08
CA VAL A 210 -8.37 8.54 -5.75
C VAL A 210 -7.44 9.33 -4.83
N ARG A 211 -6.17 8.96 -4.79
CA ARG A 211 -5.17 9.61 -3.94
C ARG A 211 -4.97 11.08 -4.29
N PHE A 212 -4.98 11.44 -5.56
CA PHE A 212 -4.87 12.83 -6.01
C PHE A 212 -6.00 13.72 -5.46
N PHE A 213 -7.24 13.25 -5.58
CA PHE A 213 -8.40 14.04 -5.13
C PHE A 213 -8.54 14.07 -3.60
N LEU A 214 -8.34 12.95 -2.93
CA LEU A 214 -8.45 12.91 -1.46
C LEU A 214 -7.35 13.71 -0.77
N GLU A 215 -6.19 13.87 -1.40
CA GLU A 215 -5.13 14.72 -0.85
C GLU A 215 -5.54 16.19 -0.71
N MET A 216 -6.51 16.67 -1.50
CA MET A 216 -7.06 18.01 -1.34
C MET A 216 -7.76 18.20 0.01
N LEU A 217 -8.31 17.14 0.57
CA LEU A 217 -9.01 17.14 1.86
C LEU A 217 -8.08 16.86 3.04
N ARG A 218 -6.86 16.40 2.80
CA ARG A 218 -5.89 16.04 3.85
C ARG A 218 -5.39 17.25 4.61
N GLY A 219 -5.40 17.15 5.94
CA GLY A 219 -5.03 18.21 6.85
C GLY A 219 -3.70 18.00 7.60
N ASP A 220 -3.11 16.81 7.49
CA ASP A 220 -1.85 16.45 8.13
C ASP A 220 -0.60 16.97 7.38
N TYR A 221 -0.74 17.37 6.11
CA TYR A 221 0.30 18.00 5.30
C TYR A 221 -0.25 19.30 4.71
N ALA A 222 0.21 20.44 5.21
CA ALA A 222 -0.34 21.74 4.83
C ALA A 222 0.36 22.36 3.61
N GLU A 223 1.66 22.14 3.43
CA GLU A 223 2.47 22.90 2.48
C GLU A 223 2.43 22.33 1.06
N PRO A 224 2.17 23.18 0.04
CA PRO A 224 2.38 22.81 -1.35
C PRO A 224 3.87 22.57 -1.61
N TRP A 225 4.20 21.50 -2.36
CA TRP A 225 5.58 21.15 -2.65
C TRP A 225 6.06 21.76 -3.98
N MET A 226 5.31 21.56 -5.08
CA MET A 226 5.70 21.99 -6.41
C MET A 226 4.47 22.36 -7.26
N PHE A 227 4.53 23.48 -7.98
CA PHE A 227 3.42 23.99 -8.82
C PHE A 227 2.08 24.13 -8.08
N GLY A 228 2.12 24.42 -6.79
CA GLY A 228 0.90 24.51 -5.97
C GLY A 228 0.27 23.16 -5.61
N LEU A 229 0.88 22.04 -5.97
CA LEU A 229 0.45 20.70 -5.63
C LEU A 229 1.16 20.20 -4.36
N LYS A 230 0.45 19.46 -3.52
CA LYS A 230 1.05 18.71 -2.43
C LYS A 230 1.91 17.56 -2.98
N SER A 231 2.91 17.11 -2.25
CA SER A 231 3.84 16.05 -2.68
C SER A 231 3.11 14.77 -3.13
N ALA A 232 2.07 14.35 -2.40
CA ALA A 232 1.28 13.19 -2.76
C ALA A 232 0.44 13.39 -4.04
N GLN A 233 0.02 14.61 -4.37
CA GLN A 233 -0.65 14.91 -5.64
C GLN A 233 0.31 14.82 -6.82
N ALA A 234 1.51 15.41 -6.69
CA ALA A 234 2.52 15.37 -7.73
C ALA A 234 2.99 13.93 -8.01
N THR A 235 3.24 13.14 -6.96
CA THR A 235 3.61 11.72 -7.10
C THR A 235 2.48 10.89 -7.69
N SER A 236 1.22 11.12 -7.30
CA SER A 236 0.06 10.43 -7.88
C SER A 236 -0.09 10.71 -9.37
N LEU A 237 0.09 11.97 -9.80
CA LEU A 237 0.08 12.32 -11.21
C LEU A 237 1.20 11.60 -11.98
N GLY A 238 2.41 11.59 -11.43
CA GLY A 238 3.54 10.88 -12.01
C GLY A 238 3.29 9.38 -12.14
N PHE A 239 2.79 8.73 -11.08
CA PHE A 239 2.45 7.31 -11.11
C PHE A 239 1.32 6.99 -12.09
N PHE A 240 0.31 7.85 -12.19
CA PHE A 240 -0.76 7.68 -13.17
C PHE A 240 -0.21 7.68 -14.61
N LEU A 241 0.62 8.68 -14.95
CA LEU A 241 1.18 8.79 -16.31
C LEU A 241 2.11 7.63 -16.64
N ILE A 242 2.95 7.20 -15.70
CA ILE A 242 3.83 6.03 -15.86
C ILE A 242 2.99 4.77 -16.05
N ALA A 243 1.98 4.54 -15.20
CA ALA A 243 1.11 3.37 -15.28
C ALA A 243 0.31 3.36 -16.60
N LEU A 244 -0.18 4.51 -17.05
CA LEU A 244 -0.86 4.63 -18.34
C LEU A 244 0.06 4.28 -19.51
N GLY A 245 1.29 4.78 -19.49
CA GLY A 245 2.30 4.45 -20.51
C GLY A 245 2.59 2.94 -20.54
N PHE A 246 2.78 2.31 -19.38
CA PHE A 246 2.98 0.87 -19.29
C PHE A 246 1.73 0.07 -19.69
N PHE A 247 0.53 0.53 -19.33
CA PHE A 247 -0.72 -0.10 -19.73
C PHE A 247 -0.85 -0.18 -21.26
N ILE A 248 -0.58 0.93 -21.95
CA ILE A 248 -0.60 1.01 -23.41
C ILE A 248 0.50 0.13 -24.01
N TYR A 249 1.71 0.19 -23.46
CA TYR A 249 2.85 -0.61 -23.91
C TYR A 249 2.60 -2.12 -23.78
N CYS A 250 2.06 -2.59 -22.65
CA CYS A 250 1.69 -3.98 -22.45
C CYS A 250 0.65 -4.45 -23.47
N GLY A 251 -0.38 -3.64 -23.73
CA GLY A 251 -1.40 -3.94 -24.75
C GLY A 251 -0.82 -3.97 -26.17
N TRP A 252 0.13 -3.09 -26.48
CA TRP A 252 0.84 -3.09 -27.75
C TRP A 252 1.69 -4.37 -27.94
N LEU A 253 2.46 -4.76 -26.91
CA LEU A 253 3.26 -5.98 -26.91
C LEU A 253 2.41 -7.23 -27.16
N GLU A 254 1.26 -7.36 -26.48
CA GLU A 254 0.35 -8.50 -26.65
C GLU A 254 -0.14 -8.63 -28.10
N LYS A 255 -0.40 -7.50 -28.76
CA LYS A 255 -0.86 -7.47 -30.16
C LYS A 255 0.25 -7.83 -31.17
N HIS A 256 1.49 -7.42 -30.90
CA HIS A 256 2.59 -7.54 -31.86
C HIS A 256 3.51 -8.75 -31.64
N GLN A 257 3.41 -9.42 -30.48
CA GLN A 257 4.20 -10.62 -30.15
C GLN A 257 3.32 -11.84 -29.78
N PRO A 258 2.30 -12.22 -30.54
CA PRO A 258 1.40 -13.31 -30.17
C PRO A 258 2.09 -14.69 -30.18
N ALA A 259 3.16 -14.87 -30.95
CA ALA A 259 3.77 -16.17 -31.20
C ALA A 259 4.80 -16.64 -30.15
N ALA A 260 5.27 -15.79 -29.23
CA ALA A 260 6.28 -16.18 -28.26
C ALA A 260 5.70 -17.07 -27.13
N LYS A 261 4.40 -16.95 -26.83
CA LYS A 261 3.71 -17.74 -25.79
C LYS A 261 3.46 -19.19 -26.17
N GLU A 262 3.12 -19.48 -27.43
CA GLU A 262 2.88 -20.88 -27.90
C GLU A 262 4.14 -21.75 -27.89
N LYS A 263 5.30 -21.18 -28.20
CA LYS A 263 6.58 -21.91 -28.18
C LYS A 263 7.07 -22.26 -26.75
N ALA A 264 6.72 -21.47 -25.76
CA ALA A 264 7.09 -21.72 -24.35
C ALA A 264 6.21 -22.79 -23.70
N VAL A 265 4.91 -22.82 -24.02
CA VAL A 265 3.94 -23.82 -23.52
C VAL A 265 4.17 -25.19 -24.21
N GLY A 266 4.44 -25.21 -25.50
CA GLY A 266 4.69 -26.44 -26.26
C GLY A 266 5.99 -27.17 -25.89
N LYS A 267 6.98 -26.48 -25.32
CA LYS A 267 8.22 -27.11 -24.82
C LYS A 267 8.09 -27.71 -23.41
N LYS A 268 7.16 -27.26 -22.57
CA LYS A 268 6.91 -27.85 -21.25
C LYS A 268 5.97 -29.04 -21.24
N SER A 269 5.22 -29.27 -22.33
CA SER A 269 4.34 -30.44 -22.48
C SER A 269 5.04 -31.67 -23.09
N LYS A 270 6.32 -31.60 -23.42
CA LYS A 270 7.13 -32.69 -23.96
C LYS A 270 8.31 -33.12 -23.08
N LYS A 271 8.30 -32.77 -21.82
CA LYS A 271 9.14 -33.34 -20.76
C LYS A 271 8.21 -33.84 -19.64
#